data_7da38e36a16f7f308d1cee72af97bee6
#
_entry.id   7da38e36a16f7f308d1cee72af97bee6
#
_cell.length_a   1.000
_cell.length_b   1.000
_cell.length_c   1.000
_cell.angle_alpha   90.00
_cell.angle_beta   90.00
_cell.angle_gamma   90.00
#
_symmetry.space_group_name_H-M   'P 1'
#
loop_
_entity.id
_entity.type
_entity.pdbx_description
1 polymer ?
#
loop_
_entity_poly.entity_id
_entity_poly.type
_entity_poly.pdbx_seq_one_letter_code
_entity_poly.pdbx_strand_id
1 'polypeptide(L)'
;SLTSAIMLLGDIIFDIGTVICVIYVIIGIVDYVYEKRKFKKDMKMTKQEVKDEWKNTEGSPEVKQKQRQKMAEASRRRLMQAVPEADVVITNPTHFAVALKYEQNKGKAPVVVAKGEDFLAAKIKEIARENNVEIVENKPLARMLYYNVELDEEIPPELYQAVAEVL
;
A
#
# COMPACT_ATOMS: atom_id res chain seq x y z
N SER A 1 -43.99 15.50 -79.88
CA SER A 1 -42.80 15.99 -80.57
C SER A 1 -41.56 15.32 -79.98
N LEU A 2 -40.50 15.25 -80.75
CA LEU A 2 -39.23 14.64 -80.30
C LEU A 2 -38.73 15.26 -79.00
N THR A 3 -38.88 16.56 -78.85
CA THR A 3 -38.51 17.32 -77.63
C THR A 3 -39.27 16.85 -76.36
N SER A 4 -40.57 16.57 -76.53
CA SER A 4 -41.38 16.10 -75.38
C SER A 4 -41.00 14.69 -74.94
N ALA A 5 -40.55 13.84 -75.86
CA ALA A 5 -40.06 12.51 -75.54
C ALA A 5 -38.71 12.54 -74.79
N ILE A 6 -37.80 13.47 -75.20
CA ILE A 6 -36.50 13.66 -74.54
C ILE A 6 -36.73 14.23 -73.13
N MET A 7 -37.63 15.18 -72.93
CA MET A 7 -37.91 15.68 -71.57
C MET A 7 -38.51 14.61 -70.68
N LEU A 8 -39.43 13.80 -71.17
CA LEU A 8 -40.01 12.69 -70.41
C LEU A 8 -38.97 11.67 -69.99
N LEU A 9 -38.03 11.32 -70.88
CA LEU A 9 -36.91 10.42 -70.54
C LEU A 9 -35.96 11.05 -69.50
N GLY A 10 -35.74 12.38 -69.62
CA GLY A 10 -34.91 13.09 -68.61
C GLY A 10 -35.56 13.07 -67.24
N ASP A 11 -36.85 13.32 -67.15
CA ASP A 11 -37.59 13.28 -65.88
C ASP A 11 -37.58 11.89 -65.25
N ILE A 12 -37.81 10.85 -66.08
CA ILE A 12 -37.74 9.45 -65.54
C ILE A 12 -36.32 9.10 -65.00
N ILE A 13 -35.28 9.47 -65.72
CA ILE A 13 -33.92 9.21 -65.29
C ILE A 13 -33.62 9.98 -63.99
N PHE A 14 -34.05 11.21 -63.90
CA PHE A 14 -33.90 12.04 -62.70
C PHE A 14 -34.63 11.46 -61.50
N ASP A 15 -35.87 11.02 -61.68
CA ASP A 15 -36.65 10.40 -60.61
C ASP A 15 -36.04 9.10 -60.12
N ILE A 16 -35.61 8.23 -61.04
CA ILE A 16 -34.92 6.99 -60.68
C ILE A 16 -33.64 7.29 -59.93
N GLY A 17 -32.84 8.24 -60.43
CA GLY A 17 -31.59 8.68 -59.75
C GLY A 17 -31.84 9.19 -58.33
N THR A 18 -32.90 9.98 -58.17
CA THR A 18 -33.25 10.52 -56.83
C THR A 18 -33.70 9.41 -55.88
N VAL A 19 -34.49 8.46 -56.32
CA VAL A 19 -34.92 7.31 -55.51
C VAL A 19 -33.71 6.48 -55.09
N ILE A 20 -32.78 6.21 -55.98
CA ILE A 20 -31.55 5.48 -55.70
C ILE A 20 -30.71 6.23 -54.65
N CYS A 21 -30.51 7.53 -54.80
CA CYS A 21 -29.80 8.34 -53.82
C CYS A 21 -30.43 8.30 -52.43
N VAL A 22 -31.75 8.40 -52.33
CA VAL A 22 -32.47 8.32 -51.06
C VAL A 22 -32.24 6.95 -50.39
N ILE A 23 -32.32 5.87 -51.17
CA ILE A 23 -32.06 4.52 -50.65
C ILE A 23 -30.63 4.41 -50.10
N TYR A 24 -29.62 4.90 -50.82
CA TYR A 24 -28.23 4.87 -50.34
C TYR A 24 -28.00 5.70 -49.09
N VAL A 25 -28.68 6.84 -48.97
CA VAL A 25 -28.62 7.66 -47.75
C VAL A 25 -29.19 6.90 -46.56
N ILE A 26 -30.31 6.22 -46.74
CA ILE A 26 -30.92 5.40 -45.66
C ILE A 26 -30.00 4.26 -45.26
N ILE A 27 -29.43 3.53 -46.22
CA ILE A 27 -28.48 2.45 -45.96
C ILE A 27 -27.27 2.99 -45.19
N GLY A 28 -26.70 4.11 -45.62
CA GLY A 28 -25.54 4.74 -44.96
C GLY A 28 -25.84 5.14 -43.51
N ILE A 29 -27.04 5.64 -43.24
CA ILE A 29 -27.43 5.96 -41.85
C ILE A 29 -27.56 4.71 -41.01
N VAL A 30 -28.15 3.63 -41.54
CA VAL A 30 -28.29 2.36 -40.83
C VAL A 30 -26.90 1.76 -40.52
N ASP A 31 -26.03 1.74 -41.51
CA ASP A 31 -24.64 1.25 -41.34
C ASP A 31 -23.86 2.06 -40.30
N TYR A 32 -23.95 3.39 -40.36
CA TYR A 32 -23.32 4.24 -39.37
C TYR A 32 -23.80 3.97 -37.93
N VAL A 33 -25.13 3.80 -37.76
CA VAL A 33 -25.71 3.50 -36.45
C VAL A 33 -25.24 2.11 -35.96
N TYR A 34 -25.19 1.14 -36.87
CA TYR A 34 -24.74 -0.22 -36.56
C TYR A 34 -23.26 -0.23 -36.14
N GLU A 35 -22.37 0.36 -36.93
CA GLU A 35 -20.96 0.46 -36.62
C GLU A 35 -20.70 1.20 -35.31
N LYS A 36 -21.39 2.32 -35.09
CA LYS A 36 -21.26 3.08 -33.84
C LYS A 36 -21.69 2.27 -32.61
N ARG A 37 -22.74 1.45 -32.73
CA ARG A 37 -23.20 0.58 -31.64
C ARG A 37 -22.23 -0.58 -31.41
N LYS A 38 -21.72 -1.18 -32.47
CA LYS A 38 -20.72 -2.23 -32.41
C LYS A 38 -19.44 -1.73 -31.75
N PHE A 39 -18.89 -0.61 -32.20
CA PHE A 39 -17.72 0.04 -31.63
C PHE A 39 -17.89 0.36 -30.13
N LYS A 40 -19.05 0.91 -29.73
CA LYS A 40 -19.35 1.12 -28.31
C LYS A 40 -19.40 -0.16 -27.49
N LYS A 41 -19.84 -1.27 -28.08
CA LYS A 41 -19.90 -2.57 -27.40
C LYS A 41 -18.50 -3.16 -27.25
N ASP A 42 -17.69 -3.06 -28.29
CA ASP A 42 -16.31 -3.59 -28.32
C ASP A 42 -15.36 -2.78 -27.43
N MET A 43 -15.62 -1.48 -27.26
CA MET A 43 -14.89 -0.60 -26.34
C MET A 43 -15.31 -0.72 -24.87
N LYS A 44 -16.40 -1.41 -24.57
CA LYS A 44 -16.76 -1.68 -23.17
C LYS A 44 -15.96 -2.86 -22.69
N MET A 45 -14.99 -2.59 -21.82
CA MET A 45 -14.29 -3.63 -21.07
C MET A 45 -15.28 -4.57 -20.40
N THR A 46 -15.03 -5.86 -20.51
CA THR A 46 -15.80 -6.85 -19.78
C THR A 46 -15.52 -6.70 -18.27
N LYS A 47 -16.46 -7.12 -17.42
CA LYS A 47 -16.24 -7.11 -15.97
C LYS A 47 -14.98 -7.85 -15.56
N GLN A 48 -14.56 -8.82 -16.38
CA GLN A 48 -13.36 -9.62 -16.19
C GLN A 48 -12.10 -8.78 -16.48
N GLU A 49 -12.08 -8.07 -17.62
CA GLU A 49 -10.97 -7.21 -18.02
C GLU A 49 -10.74 -6.05 -17.03
N VAL A 50 -11.83 -5.43 -16.56
CA VAL A 50 -11.75 -4.40 -15.50
C VAL A 50 -11.15 -4.98 -14.20
N LYS A 51 -11.54 -6.21 -13.83
CA LYS A 51 -11.02 -6.88 -12.65
C LYS A 51 -9.54 -7.25 -12.79
N ASP A 52 -9.12 -7.66 -13.99
CA ASP A 52 -7.74 -8.02 -14.28
C ASP A 52 -6.84 -6.77 -14.40
N GLU A 53 -7.36 -5.68 -14.96
CA GLU A 53 -6.68 -4.38 -14.97
C GLU A 53 -6.51 -3.80 -13.55
N TRP A 54 -7.52 -3.93 -12.71
CA TRP A 54 -7.45 -3.55 -11.29
C TRP A 54 -6.38 -4.36 -10.53
N LYS A 55 -6.33 -5.66 -10.76
CA LYS A 55 -5.28 -6.53 -10.20
C LYS A 55 -3.88 -6.16 -10.69
N ASN A 56 -3.75 -5.77 -11.95
CA ASN A 56 -2.46 -5.40 -12.54
C ASN A 56 -1.99 -4.02 -12.09
N THR A 57 -2.91 -3.07 -11.88
CA THR A 57 -2.60 -1.69 -11.53
C THR A 57 -2.38 -1.50 -10.02
N GLU A 58 -3.18 -2.15 -9.16
CA GLU A 58 -3.07 -2.01 -7.70
C GLU A 58 -2.31 -3.16 -7.01
N GLY A 59 -1.92 -4.17 -7.75
CA GLY A 59 -1.37 -5.42 -7.23
C GLY A 59 -2.46 -6.28 -6.57
N SER A 60 -2.31 -7.61 -6.60
CA SER A 60 -3.27 -8.46 -5.92
C SER A 60 -3.21 -8.20 -4.40
N PRO A 61 -4.34 -8.19 -3.69
CA PRO A 61 -4.37 -8.03 -2.22
C PRO A 61 -3.47 -9.05 -1.52
N GLU A 62 -3.28 -10.22 -2.10
CA GLU A 62 -2.37 -11.27 -1.62
C GLU A 62 -0.88 -10.84 -1.68
N VAL A 63 -0.48 -10.17 -2.78
CA VAL A 63 0.90 -9.65 -2.91
C VAL A 63 1.15 -8.54 -1.88
N LYS A 64 0.19 -7.65 -1.70
CA LYS A 64 0.26 -6.57 -0.70
C LYS A 64 0.31 -7.12 0.73
N GLN A 65 -0.44 -8.17 1.01
CA GLN A 65 -0.41 -8.88 2.29
C GLN A 65 0.95 -9.57 2.52
N LYS A 66 1.47 -10.30 1.52
CA LYS A 66 2.80 -10.92 1.58
C LYS A 66 3.92 -9.90 1.76
N GLN A 67 3.83 -8.76 1.10
CA GLN A 67 4.80 -7.65 1.30
C GLN A 67 4.75 -7.12 2.74
N ARG A 68 3.56 -6.88 3.29
CA ARG A 68 3.40 -6.45 4.68
C ARG A 68 3.95 -7.46 5.66
N GLN A 69 3.70 -8.75 5.44
CA GLN A 69 4.25 -9.82 6.27
C GLN A 69 5.78 -9.84 6.21
N LYS A 70 6.37 -9.79 5.02
CA LYS A 70 7.84 -9.73 4.86
C LYS A 70 8.46 -8.49 5.51
N MET A 71 7.82 -7.32 5.39
CA MET A 71 8.27 -6.10 6.05
C MET A 71 8.21 -6.23 7.58
N ALA A 72 7.11 -6.79 8.11
CA ALA A 72 6.96 -7.02 9.55
C ALA A 72 8.00 -8.03 10.07
N GLU A 73 8.27 -9.11 9.33
CA GLU A 73 9.32 -10.08 9.68
C GLU A 73 10.72 -9.48 9.64
N ALA A 74 11.02 -8.67 8.62
CA ALA A 74 12.32 -7.99 8.50
C ALA A 74 12.52 -6.98 9.65
N SER A 75 11.49 -6.19 9.95
CA SER A 75 11.50 -5.26 11.09
C SER A 75 11.71 -6.00 12.41
N ARG A 76 10.96 -7.09 12.64
CA ARG A 76 11.11 -7.93 13.83
C ARG A 76 12.49 -8.55 13.95
N ARG A 77 13.07 -9.05 12.86
CA ARG A 77 14.44 -9.59 12.85
C ARG A 77 15.45 -8.52 13.22
N ARG A 78 15.31 -7.31 12.68
CA ARG A 78 16.19 -6.18 13.00
C ARG A 78 16.12 -5.80 14.48
N LEU A 79 14.92 -5.74 15.06
CA LEU A 79 14.72 -5.50 16.49
C LEU A 79 15.44 -6.55 17.35
N MET A 80 15.32 -7.84 16.99
CA MET A 80 15.97 -8.93 17.73
C MET A 80 17.50 -8.90 17.61
N GLN A 81 18.04 -8.39 16.51
CA GLN A 81 19.49 -8.19 16.34
C GLN A 81 20.02 -7.00 17.14
N ALA A 82 19.18 -6.01 17.45
CA ALA A 82 19.58 -4.85 18.23
C ALA A 82 19.62 -5.12 19.75
N VAL A 83 18.84 -6.08 20.26
CA VAL A 83 18.78 -6.41 21.68
C VAL A 83 20.13 -6.82 22.28
N PRO A 84 20.97 -7.66 21.64
CA PRO A 84 22.29 -8.01 22.14
C PRO A 84 23.27 -6.83 22.29
N GLU A 85 23.01 -5.74 21.58
CA GLU A 85 23.83 -4.52 21.65
C GLU A 85 23.30 -3.51 22.68
N ALA A 86 22.23 -3.81 23.37
CA ALA A 86 21.67 -2.97 24.41
C ALA A 86 22.49 -3.09 25.71
N ASP A 87 22.50 -2.01 26.47
CA ASP A 87 23.16 -2.00 27.81
C ASP A 87 22.19 -2.47 28.90
N VAL A 88 20.89 -2.18 28.74
CA VAL A 88 19.85 -2.57 29.70
C VAL A 88 18.51 -2.79 28.98
N VAL A 89 17.72 -3.71 29.54
CA VAL A 89 16.32 -3.92 29.15
C VAL A 89 15.43 -3.59 30.36
N ILE A 90 14.60 -2.55 30.19
CA ILE A 90 13.66 -2.13 31.22
C ILE A 90 12.31 -2.82 30.96
N THR A 91 11.75 -3.47 31.98
CA THR A 91 10.57 -4.31 31.81
C THR A 91 9.43 -3.97 32.74
N ASN A 92 8.21 -4.12 32.19
CA ASN A 92 7.03 -4.44 32.95
C ASN A 92 6.77 -5.95 32.73
N PRO A 93 6.89 -6.81 33.75
CA PRO A 93 7.09 -8.26 33.59
C PRO A 93 6.17 -8.98 32.63
N THR A 94 4.92 -8.57 32.55
CA THR A 94 3.88 -9.24 31.76
C THR A 94 3.54 -8.53 30.44
N HIS A 95 3.90 -7.23 30.30
CA HIS A 95 3.38 -6.43 29.19
C HIS A 95 4.46 -5.81 28.31
N PHE A 96 5.48 -5.17 28.87
CA PHE A 96 6.41 -4.37 28.08
C PHE A 96 7.87 -4.74 28.33
N ALA A 97 8.70 -4.65 27.31
CA ALA A 97 10.16 -4.65 27.39
C ALA A 97 10.71 -3.61 26.43
N VAL A 98 11.60 -2.77 26.94
CA VAL A 98 12.27 -1.71 26.17
C VAL A 98 13.78 -1.85 26.39
N ALA A 99 14.52 -2.06 25.32
CA ALA A 99 15.98 -2.16 25.32
C ALA A 99 16.58 -0.79 25.03
N LEU A 100 17.50 -0.36 25.88
CA LEU A 100 18.20 0.91 25.77
C LEU A 100 19.68 0.68 25.51
N LYS A 101 20.25 1.50 24.64
CA LYS A 101 21.70 1.57 24.38
C LYS A 101 22.21 2.96 24.73
N TYR A 102 23.28 3.03 25.51
CA TYR A 102 23.92 4.26 25.91
C TYR A 102 25.37 4.32 25.44
N GLU A 103 25.66 5.23 24.53
CA GLU A 103 27.01 5.45 24.03
C GLU A 103 27.71 6.56 24.84
N GLN A 104 28.40 6.18 25.92
CA GLN A 104 29.11 7.11 26.83
C GLN A 104 30.05 8.08 26.09
N ASN A 105 30.69 7.62 25.00
CA ASN A 105 31.67 8.41 24.26
C ASN A 105 31.10 9.53 23.40
N LYS A 106 29.81 9.57 23.17
CA LYS A 106 29.16 10.55 22.27
C LYS A 106 28.43 11.66 23.02
N GLY A 107 28.32 11.58 24.36
CA GLY A 107 27.60 12.57 25.17
C GLY A 107 26.10 12.71 24.81
N LYS A 108 25.55 11.67 24.20
CA LYS A 108 24.13 11.62 23.78
C LYS A 108 23.29 10.90 24.83
N ALA A 109 21.99 11.18 24.84
CA ALA A 109 21.05 10.45 25.66
C ALA A 109 20.95 8.97 25.23
N PRO A 110 20.54 8.06 26.12
CA PRO A 110 20.25 6.67 25.76
C PRO A 110 19.20 6.60 24.64
N VAL A 111 19.36 5.62 23.75
CA VAL A 111 18.50 5.40 22.59
C VAL A 111 17.70 4.12 22.78
N VAL A 112 16.42 4.12 22.38
CA VAL A 112 15.58 2.93 22.35
C VAL A 112 15.92 2.09 21.12
N VAL A 113 16.63 0.97 21.32
CA VAL A 113 17.04 0.08 20.21
C VAL A 113 16.06 -1.05 19.92
N ALA A 114 15.22 -1.43 20.90
CA ALA A 114 14.14 -2.37 20.73
C ALA A 114 13.03 -2.08 21.74
N LYS A 115 11.77 -2.23 21.32
CA LYS A 115 10.61 -2.19 22.22
C LYS A 115 9.56 -3.21 21.77
N GLY A 116 8.84 -3.78 22.73
CA GLY A 116 7.81 -4.77 22.45
C GLY A 116 6.84 -4.96 23.58
N GLU A 117 5.67 -5.45 23.24
CA GLU A 117 4.63 -5.84 24.20
C GLU A 117 4.36 -7.34 24.14
N ASP A 118 3.81 -7.89 25.20
CA ASP A 118 3.38 -9.28 25.37
C ASP A 118 4.39 -10.31 24.82
N PHE A 119 4.07 -10.95 23.71
CA PHE A 119 4.92 -11.96 23.09
C PHE A 119 6.29 -11.39 22.66
N LEU A 120 6.31 -10.19 22.11
CA LEU A 120 7.55 -9.54 21.69
C LEU A 120 8.41 -9.14 22.90
N ALA A 121 7.79 -8.67 23.98
CA ALA A 121 8.46 -8.39 25.23
C ALA A 121 9.10 -9.66 25.84
N ALA A 122 8.40 -10.79 25.79
CA ALA A 122 8.95 -12.07 26.23
C ALA A 122 10.19 -12.46 25.42
N LYS A 123 10.15 -12.27 24.09
CA LYS A 123 11.27 -12.60 23.21
C LYS A 123 12.46 -11.66 23.41
N ILE A 124 12.23 -10.36 23.62
CA ILE A 124 13.29 -9.39 23.97
C ILE A 124 13.98 -9.81 25.26
N LYS A 125 13.24 -10.19 26.30
CA LYS A 125 13.79 -10.68 27.58
C LYS A 125 14.58 -11.97 27.43
N GLU A 126 14.13 -12.90 26.59
CA GLU A 126 14.83 -14.14 26.30
C GLU A 126 16.21 -13.85 25.68
N ILE A 127 16.25 -13.05 24.60
CA ILE A 127 17.49 -12.68 23.91
C ILE A 127 18.40 -11.87 24.81
N ALA A 128 17.89 -10.98 25.65
CA ALA A 128 18.67 -10.22 26.61
C ALA A 128 19.38 -11.16 27.61
N ARG A 129 18.71 -12.19 28.14
CA ARG A 129 19.30 -13.20 29.02
C ARG A 129 20.39 -14.01 28.33
N GLU A 130 20.13 -14.46 27.09
CA GLU A 130 21.08 -15.22 26.29
C GLU A 130 22.38 -14.44 26.01
N ASN A 131 22.30 -13.11 25.93
CA ASN A 131 23.42 -12.23 25.62
C ASN A 131 23.97 -11.47 26.84
N ASN A 132 23.56 -11.85 28.05
CA ASN A 132 23.97 -11.23 29.31
C ASN A 132 23.67 -9.73 29.41
N VAL A 133 22.61 -9.27 28.74
CA VAL A 133 22.12 -7.91 28.88
C VAL A 133 21.29 -7.82 30.16
N GLU A 134 21.57 -6.79 30.98
CA GLU A 134 20.89 -6.60 32.25
C GLU A 134 19.38 -6.32 32.05
N ILE A 135 18.56 -6.97 32.88
CA ILE A 135 17.11 -6.80 32.84
C ILE A 135 16.64 -6.22 34.15
N VAL A 136 16.10 -5.01 34.11
CA VAL A 136 15.60 -4.31 35.29
C VAL A 136 14.08 -4.18 35.24
N GLU A 137 13.44 -4.54 36.33
CA GLU A 137 11.99 -4.38 36.45
C GLU A 137 11.64 -2.96 36.94
N ASN A 138 11.07 -2.15 36.08
CA ASN A 138 10.51 -0.85 36.43
C ASN A 138 9.24 -0.61 35.60
N LYS A 139 8.08 -0.98 36.18
CA LYS A 139 6.78 -0.94 35.49
C LYS A 139 6.39 0.44 34.96
N PRO A 140 6.46 1.54 35.74
CA PRO A 140 6.12 2.86 35.26
C PRO A 140 7.08 3.34 34.17
N LEU A 141 8.38 3.13 34.33
CA LEU A 141 9.38 3.55 33.35
C LEU A 141 9.27 2.79 32.04
N ALA A 142 9.09 1.46 32.10
CA ALA A 142 8.88 0.64 30.91
C ALA A 142 7.67 1.10 30.10
N ARG A 143 6.58 1.44 30.80
CA ARG A 143 5.36 1.96 30.13
C ARG A 143 5.61 3.32 29.50
N MET A 144 6.23 4.26 30.20
CA MET A 144 6.54 5.59 29.67
C MET A 144 7.45 5.52 28.46
N LEU A 145 8.49 4.73 28.50
CA LEU A 145 9.40 4.54 27.35
C LEU A 145 8.68 3.91 26.16
N TYR A 146 7.85 2.89 26.39
CA TYR A 146 7.15 2.21 25.32
C TYR A 146 6.19 3.12 24.54
N TYR A 147 5.43 3.99 25.23
CA TYR A 147 4.43 4.85 24.60
C TYR A 147 4.97 6.18 24.09
N ASN A 148 6.01 6.74 24.71
CA ASN A 148 6.47 8.11 24.44
C ASN A 148 7.75 8.19 23.62
N VAL A 149 8.49 7.09 23.42
CA VAL A 149 9.75 7.10 22.67
C VAL A 149 9.65 6.11 21.51
N GLU A 150 9.95 6.57 20.31
CA GLU A 150 9.98 5.70 19.14
C GLU A 150 11.31 4.93 19.04
N LEU A 151 11.34 3.92 18.14
CA LEU A 151 12.55 3.15 17.86
C LEU A 151 13.62 4.05 17.24
N ASP A 152 14.88 3.81 17.65
CA ASP A 152 16.05 4.58 17.22
C ASP A 152 16.01 6.06 17.67
N GLU A 153 15.12 6.43 18.59
CA GLU A 153 15.04 7.77 19.19
C GLU A 153 15.71 7.83 20.56
N GLU A 154 16.26 9.01 20.87
CA GLU A 154 16.80 9.34 22.19
C GLU A 154 15.65 9.49 23.20
N ILE A 155 15.89 9.06 24.44
CA ILE A 155 14.90 9.26 25.50
C ILE A 155 14.71 10.76 25.77
N PRO A 156 13.50 11.21 26.11
CA PRO A 156 13.25 12.62 26.44
C PRO A 156 13.91 12.99 27.79
N PRO A 157 14.23 14.29 27.97
CA PRO A 157 14.93 14.78 29.19
C PRO A 157 14.21 14.44 30.50
N GLU A 158 12.89 14.34 30.46
CA GLU A 158 12.06 14.02 31.62
C GLU A 158 12.33 12.61 32.18
N LEU A 159 12.86 11.70 31.35
CA LEU A 159 13.19 10.33 31.71
C LEU A 159 14.66 10.10 32.04
N TYR A 160 15.54 11.12 31.89
CA TYR A 160 16.97 10.97 32.11
C TYR A 160 17.30 10.48 33.52
N GLN A 161 16.70 11.08 34.54
CA GLN A 161 16.96 10.71 35.92
C GLN A 161 16.54 9.26 36.22
N ALA A 162 15.32 8.90 35.77
CA ALA A 162 14.78 7.55 35.99
C ALA A 162 15.58 6.46 35.24
N VAL A 163 16.11 6.79 34.07
CA VAL A 163 16.95 5.87 33.28
C VAL A 163 18.39 5.80 33.88
N ALA A 164 18.91 6.91 34.35
CA ALA A 164 20.23 6.94 34.99
C ALA A 164 20.33 6.14 36.31
N GLU A 165 19.20 5.95 36.99
CA GLU A 165 19.11 5.09 38.18
C GLU A 165 19.16 3.59 37.84
N VAL A 166 19.00 3.25 36.57
CA VAL A 166 18.85 1.88 36.07
C VAL A 166 20.07 1.45 35.23
N LEU A 167 20.82 2.40 34.68
CA LEU A 167 22.06 2.18 33.92
C LEU A 167 23.27 2.06 34.86
#